data_ed49c506615f85a83e5e31b656e2bda5
#
_entry.id   ed49c506615f85a83e5e31b656e2bda5
#
_cell.length_a   1.000
_cell.length_b   1.000
_cell.length_c   1.000
_cell.angle_alpha   90.00
_cell.angle_beta   90.00
_cell.angle_gamma   90.00
#
_symmetry.space_group_name_H-M   'P 1'
#
loop_
_entity.id
_entity.type
_entity.pdbx_description
1 polymer ?
#
loop_
_entity_poly.entity_id
_entity_poly.type
_entity_poly.pdbx_seq_one_letter_code
_entity_poly.pdbx_strand_id
1 'polypeptide(L)'
;MKELKALNKRTAPKSVAPEKIIQFGEGNFLRAFVDWIVWNMNKKTDFNGSVVVVQPLAGGMVDWLNGQDCLYHVNLQGKENGQAINTLDRIDVISRALNPYSQNQAFMALAEQPEMRFIISNTTEAGIAFDDSCKFTDAPAASYPGKLVQLLFHRYKFFEGDPTKGMILMPCELIFLNGHHLKECIYQYIELWKGDMGADYEGFKEWFTNHCYVCATLVDRIVPGFPRDTIKEIQQKVCYKDNLVVKAESFHLWVIEKAENMTVEQMQEEFPAHKAGLHVLITDNEKPYHCLLYTS
;
A
#
# COMPACT_ATOMS: atom_id res chain seq x y z
N MET A 1 29.94 -9.22 -23.30
CA MET A 1 28.68 -8.79 -22.66
C MET A 1 28.85 -7.34 -22.22
N LYS A 2 27.89 -6.45 -22.50
CA LYS A 2 27.95 -5.07 -21.97
C LYS A 2 27.87 -5.15 -20.44
N GLU A 3 28.71 -4.38 -19.77
CA GLU A 3 28.63 -4.22 -18.31
C GLU A 3 27.30 -3.56 -17.97
N LEU A 4 26.52 -4.19 -17.07
CA LEU A 4 25.21 -3.70 -16.67
C LEU A 4 25.38 -2.57 -15.65
N LYS A 5 24.72 -1.46 -15.87
CA LYS A 5 24.66 -0.35 -14.91
C LYS A 5 23.78 -0.73 -13.71
N ALA A 6 24.15 -0.30 -12.52
CA ALA A 6 23.25 -0.39 -11.37
C ALA A 6 21.98 0.44 -11.64
N LEU A 7 20.81 -0.10 -11.30
CA LEU A 7 19.55 0.64 -11.42
C LEU A 7 19.40 1.59 -10.23
N ASN A 8 19.43 2.87 -10.47
CA ASN A 8 19.23 3.92 -9.48
C ASN A 8 18.92 5.26 -10.18
N LYS A 9 18.58 6.31 -9.43
CA LYS A 9 18.21 7.63 -9.99
C LYS A 9 19.31 8.34 -10.78
N ARG A 10 20.58 7.91 -10.67
CA ARG A 10 21.71 8.46 -11.48
C ARG A 10 21.76 7.82 -12.86
N THR A 11 21.24 6.61 -12.99
CA THR A 11 21.33 5.83 -14.23
C THR A 11 20.00 5.68 -14.96
N ALA A 12 18.87 5.90 -14.27
CA ALA A 12 17.52 5.85 -14.81
C ALA A 12 16.67 6.99 -14.24
N PRO A 13 15.75 7.58 -15.04
CA PRO A 13 14.83 8.60 -14.54
C PRO A 13 13.94 8.02 -13.43
N LYS A 14 13.63 8.86 -12.44
CA LYS A 14 12.67 8.59 -11.37
C LYS A 14 11.65 9.71 -11.36
N SER A 15 10.37 9.33 -11.33
CA SER A 15 9.27 10.28 -11.23
C SER A 15 9.27 10.97 -9.87
N VAL A 16 8.82 12.22 -9.85
CA VAL A 16 8.60 12.99 -8.63
C VAL A 16 7.13 13.38 -8.59
N ALA A 17 6.43 12.92 -7.57
CA ALA A 17 5.02 13.22 -7.32
C ALA A 17 4.80 13.39 -5.81
N PRO A 18 3.72 14.10 -5.39
CA PRO A 18 3.36 14.21 -4.00
C PRO A 18 3.18 12.83 -3.34
N GLU A 19 3.63 12.67 -2.11
CA GLU A 19 3.41 11.46 -1.33
C GLU A 19 1.94 11.40 -0.88
N LYS A 20 1.17 10.52 -1.50
CA LYS A 20 -0.27 10.35 -1.23
C LYS A 20 -0.61 9.04 -0.54
N ILE A 21 0.28 8.05 -0.59
CA ILE A 21 0.03 6.69 -0.14
C ILE A 21 1.09 6.28 0.88
N ILE A 22 0.64 5.81 2.05
CA ILE A 22 1.46 5.04 3.01
C ILE A 22 1.17 3.57 2.74
N GLN A 23 2.20 2.80 2.39
CA GLN A 23 2.07 1.38 2.11
C GLN A 23 2.78 0.55 3.18
N PHE A 24 2.01 -0.17 3.99
CA PHE A 24 2.56 -1.14 4.95
C PHE A 24 2.79 -2.48 4.26
N GLY A 25 4.05 -2.74 3.97
CA GLY A 25 4.54 -3.92 3.27
C GLY A 25 5.40 -3.57 2.06
N GLU A 26 6.55 -4.20 2.00
CA GLU A 26 7.58 -4.03 0.97
C GLU A 26 7.70 -5.25 0.06
N GLY A 27 6.83 -6.23 0.26
CA GLY A 27 6.88 -7.54 -0.39
C GLY A 27 6.62 -7.51 -1.90
N ASN A 28 6.85 -8.66 -2.53
CA ASN A 28 6.70 -8.81 -3.99
C ASN A 28 5.27 -8.51 -4.45
N PHE A 29 4.25 -8.89 -3.64
CA PHE A 29 2.86 -8.71 -4.02
C PHE A 29 2.52 -7.23 -4.19
N LEU A 30 2.69 -6.40 -3.17
CA LEU A 30 2.35 -4.97 -3.25
C LEU A 30 3.15 -4.26 -4.34
N ARG A 31 4.43 -4.61 -4.51
CA ARG A 31 5.29 -4.03 -5.54
C ARG A 31 4.82 -4.34 -6.97
N ALA A 32 4.32 -5.56 -7.20
CA ALA A 32 3.80 -5.97 -8.50
C ALA A 32 2.30 -5.74 -8.67
N PHE A 33 1.58 -5.32 -7.65
CA PHE A 33 0.14 -5.08 -7.67
C PHE A 33 -0.18 -3.60 -7.44
N VAL A 34 -0.08 -3.12 -6.21
CA VAL A 34 -0.46 -1.74 -5.85
C VAL A 34 0.45 -0.73 -6.53
N ASP A 35 1.78 -0.87 -6.41
CA ASP A 35 2.72 0.09 -6.98
C ASP A 35 2.63 0.10 -8.51
N TRP A 36 2.40 -1.05 -9.14
CA TRP A 36 2.17 -1.15 -10.58
C TRP A 36 0.85 -0.48 -11.00
N ILE A 37 -0.22 -0.61 -10.20
CA ILE A 37 -1.51 0.06 -10.42
C ILE A 37 -1.32 1.58 -10.32
N VAL A 38 -0.66 2.08 -9.27
CA VAL A 38 -0.37 3.52 -9.08
C VAL A 38 0.47 4.07 -10.23
N TRP A 39 1.48 3.31 -10.68
CA TRP A 39 2.29 3.69 -11.83
C TRP A 39 1.47 3.83 -13.11
N ASN A 40 0.52 2.92 -13.36
CA ASN A 40 -0.40 3.04 -14.48
C ASN A 40 -1.37 4.21 -14.33
N MET A 41 -1.91 4.46 -13.13
CA MET A 41 -2.77 5.62 -12.86
C MET A 41 -2.03 6.92 -13.15
N ASN A 42 -0.80 7.07 -12.67
CA ASN A 42 0.01 8.26 -12.92
C ASN A 42 0.27 8.52 -14.41
N LYS A 43 0.31 7.47 -15.23
CA LYS A 43 0.50 7.58 -16.68
C LYS A 43 -0.76 7.91 -17.47
N LYS A 44 -1.92 7.52 -16.93
CA LYS A 44 -3.17 7.49 -17.71
C LYS A 44 -4.26 8.37 -17.11
N THR A 45 -4.03 8.92 -15.92
CA THR A 45 -4.98 9.79 -15.19
C THR A 45 -4.21 10.94 -14.52
N ASP A 46 -4.94 11.87 -13.93
CA ASP A 46 -4.39 13.00 -13.18
C ASP A 46 -4.10 12.66 -11.69
N PHE A 47 -3.97 11.38 -11.34
CA PHE A 47 -3.75 10.96 -9.95
C PHE A 47 -2.50 11.59 -9.35
N ASN A 48 -1.38 11.59 -10.08
CA ASN A 48 -0.12 12.24 -9.71
C ASN A 48 0.26 12.00 -8.24
N GLY A 49 0.43 10.75 -7.86
CA GLY A 49 0.74 10.35 -6.48
C GLY A 49 1.95 9.42 -6.40
N SER A 50 2.70 9.50 -5.30
CA SER A 50 3.75 8.56 -4.97
C SER A 50 3.47 7.81 -3.67
N VAL A 51 4.23 6.74 -3.47
CA VAL A 51 4.08 5.78 -2.36
C VAL A 51 5.26 5.92 -1.41
N VAL A 52 4.98 6.01 -0.12
CA VAL A 52 5.98 5.77 0.93
C VAL A 52 5.77 4.36 1.47
N VAL A 53 6.76 3.50 1.28
CA VAL A 53 6.73 2.13 1.80
C VAL A 53 7.15 2.14 3.26
N VAL A 54 6.37 1.48 4.11
CA VAL A 54 6.65 1.30 5.54
C VAL A 54 6.78 -0.19 5.83
N GLN A 55 7.95 -0.60 6.33
CA GLN A 55 8.22 -1.97 6.71
C GLN A 55 7.42 -2.33 7.96
N PRO A 56 6.56 -3.37 7.93
CA PRO A 56 5.69 -3.68 9.08
C PRO A 56 6.43 -4.33 10.24
N LEU A 57 7.54 -5.04 9.99
CA LEU A 57 8.35 -5.75 10.98
C LEU A 57 9.74 -5.11 11.11
N ALA A 58 10.48 -5.45 12.18
CA ALA A 58 11.81 -4.93 12.41
C ALA A 58 12.83 -5.35 11.31
N GLY A 59 12.70 -6.55 10.78
CA GLY A 59 13.48 -7.05 9.64
C GLY A 59 12.66 -7.00 8.34
N GLY A 60 13.29 -6.65 7.22
CA GLY A 60 12.62 -6.58 5.91
C GLY A 60 13.52 -6.06 4.79
N MET A 61 12.94 -5.45 3.78
CA MET A 61 13.62 -5.12 2.52
C MET A 61 13.87 -3.61 2.30
N VAL A 62 13.60 -2.76 3.30
CA VAL A 62 13.71 -1.29 3.14
C VAL A 62 15.10 -0.85 2.69
N ASP A 63 16.16 -1.43 3.24
CA ASP A 63 17.54 -1.09 2.84
C ASP A 63 17.83 -1.46 1.39
N TRP A 64 17.28 -2.58 0.91
CA TRP A 64 17.41 -3.02 -0.48
C TRP A 64 16.66 -2.08 -1.43
N LEU A 65 15.44 -1.68 -1.04
CA LEU A 65 14.65 -0.72 -1.81
C LEU A 65 15.37 0.63 -1.92
N ASN A 66 15.80 1.18 -0.80
CA ASN A 66 16.52 2.46 -0.78
C ASN A 66 17.89 2.38 -1.46
N GLY A 67 18.59 1.24 -1.37
CA GLY A 67 19.85 1.00 -2.08
C GLY A 67 19.75 1.07 -3.60
N GLN A 68 18.53 0.90 -4.15
CA GLN A 68 18.22 1.01 -5.57
C GLN A 68 17.34 2.24 -5.88
N ASP A 69 17.30 3.23 -4.99
CA ASP A 69 16.41 4.41 -5.05
C ASP A 69 14.93 4.04 -5.28
N CYS A 70 14.50 2.88 -4.77
CA CYS A 70 13.16 2.30 -4.93
C CYS A 70 12.72 2.08 -6.40
N LEU A 71 13.67 2.00 -7.33
CA LEU A 71 13.43 1.67 -8.74
C LEU A 71 13.51 0.16 -8.93
N TYR A 72 12.61 -0.42 -9.69
CA TYR A 72 12.65 -1.84 -10.04
C TYR A 72 11.81 -2.14 -11.27
N HIS A 73 11.94 -3.36 -11.81
CA HIS A 73 11.10 -3.81 -12.92
C HIS A 73 10.09 -4.86 -12.46
N VAL A 74 8.88 -4.74 -12.97
CA VAL A 74 7.86 -5.80 -12.94
C VAL A 74 7.87 -6.51 -14.29
N ASN A 75 8.12 -7.81 -14.25
CA ASN A 75 8.02 -8.66 -15.42
C ASN A 75 6.65 -9.34 -15.45
N LEU A 76 5.76 -8.84 -16.31
CA LEU A 76 4.44 -9.41 -16.50
C LEU A 76 4.50 -10.51 -17.58
N GLN A 77 3.97 -11.67 -17.24
CA GLN A 77 3.87 -12.82 -18.13
C GLN A 77 2.45 -13.39 -18.13
N GLY A 78 1.97 -13.81 -19.27
CA GLY A 78 0.63 -14.39 -19.37
C GLY A 78 0.16 -14.53 -20.81
N LYS A 79 -1.14 -14.64 -20.97
CA LYS A 79 -1.83 -14.60 -22.27
C LYS A 79 -2.94 -13.57 -22.21
N GLU A 80 -3.04 -12.72 -23.21
CA GLU A 80 -4.13 -11.78 -23.38
C GLU A 80 -4.66 -11.92 -24.82
N ASN A 81 -5.96 -12.14 -24.97
CA ASN A 81 -6.60 -12.39 -26.27
C ASN A 81 -5.91 -13.50 -27.07
N GLY A 82 -5.43 -14.56 -26.41
CA GLY A 82 -4.73 -15.69 -27.01
C GLY A 82 -3.26 -15.44 -27.37
N GLN A 83 -2.74 -14.23 -27.19
CA GLN A 83 -1.34 -13.89 -27.45
C GLN A 83 -0.50 -13.92 -26.15
N ALA A 84 0.74 -14.44 -26.27
CA ALA A 84 1.66 -14.44 -25.13
C ALA A 84 2.13 -13.02 -24.82
N ILE A 85 2.02 -12.64 -23.54
CA ILE A 85 2.54 -11.37 -23.00
C ILE A 85 3.82 -11.66 -22.23
N ASN A 86 4.83 -10.82 -22.44
CA ASN A 86 6.05 -10.78 -21.65
C ASN A 86 6.59 -9.34 -21.68
N THR A 87 6.10 -8.49 -20.76
CA THR A 87 6.49 -7.09 -20.66
C THR A 87 7.38 -6.84 -19.45
N LEU A 88 8.13 -5.74 -19.50
CA LEU A 88 9.02 -5.29 -18.45
C LEU A 88 8.70 -3.82 -18.16
N ASP A 89 7.96 -3.58 -17.08
CA ASP A 89 7.56 -2.26 -16.65
C ASP A 89 8.51 -1.76 -15.55
N ARG A 90 9.15 -0.62 -15.78
CA ARG A 90 10.00 0.01 -14.76
C ARG A 90 9.14 0.86 -13.83
N ILE A 91 9.05 0.43 -12.59
CA ILE A 91 8.28 1.10 -11.54
C ILE A 91 9.16 2.13 -10.84
N ASP A 92 8.63 3.34 -10.68
CA ASP A 92 9.32 4.51 -10.13
C ASP A 92 8.44 5.36 -9.20
N VAL A 93 7.29 4.81 -8.75
CA VAL A 93 6.30 5.52 -7.93
C VAL A 93 6.61 5.52 -6.44
N ILE A 94 7.50 4.62 -5.97
CA ILE A 94 7.90 4.61 -4.56
C ILE A 94 8.90 5.75 -4.36
N SER A 95 8.52 6.77 -3.58
CA SER A 95 9.39 7.90 -3.24
C SER A 95 10.57 7.48 -2.36
N ARG A 96 10.26 6.75 -1.30
CA ARG A 96 11.20 6.24 -0.28
C ARG A 96 10.59 5.07 0.48
N ALA A 97 11.44 4.35 1.21
CA ALA A 97 11.02 3.28 2.10
C ALA A 97 11.56 3.53 3.52
N LEU A 98 10.74 3.25 4.55
CA LEU A 98 11.02 3.52 5.96
C LEU A 98 10.92 2.25 6.79
N ASN A 99 11.88 2.08 7.71
CA ASN A 99 11.79 1.11 8.80
C ASN A 99 11.37 1.86 10.08
N PRO A 100 10.13 1.74 10.55
CA PRO A 100 9.65 2.50 11.72
C PRO A 100 10.37 2.16 13.02
N TYR A 101 11.02 0.98 13.10
CA TYR A 101 11.76 0.57 14.30
C TYR A 101 13.10 1.31 14.46
N SER A 102 13.70 1.77 13.37
CA SER A 102 14.92 2.59 13.38
C SER A 102 14.67 4.05 13.00
N GLN A 103 13.51 4.36 12.41
CA GLN A 103 13.16 5.67 11.86
C GLN A 103 11.76 6.13 12.33
N ASN A 104 11.42 5.87 13.61
CA ASN A 104 10.08 6.15 14.12
C ASN A 104 9.65 7.61 13.94
N GLN A 105 10.55 8.56 14.13
CA GLN A 105 10.25 9.98 13.91
C GLN A 105 9.86 10.26 12.46
N ALA A 106 10.59 9.70 11.49
CA ALA A 106 10.29 9.87 10.07
C ALA A 106 8.97 9.16 9.68
N PHE A 107 8.67 8.02 10.32
CA PHE A 107 7.39 7.33 10.17
C PHE A 107 6.24 8.17 10.69
N MET A 108 6.33 8.70 11.91
CA MET A 108 5.27 9.54 12.49
C MET A 108 5.07 10.85 11.71
N ALA A 109 6.14 11.42 11.14
CA ALA A 109 6.06 12.62 10.30
C ALA A 109 5.27 12.42 8.99
N LEU A 110 4.98 11.18 8.59
CA LEU A 110 4.05 10.91 7.47
C LEU A 110 2.64 11.40 7.78
N ALA A 111 2.24 11.35 9.05
CA ALA A 111 0.94 11.84 9.50
C ALA A 111 0.77 13.37 9.35
N GLU A 112 1.87 14.12 9.27
CA GLU A 112 1.89 15.57 9.14
C GLU A 112 1.80 16.06 7.68
N GLN A 113 1.90 15.13 6.71
CA GLN A 113 1.86 15.48 5.30
C GLN A 113 0.42 15.75 4.85
N PRO A 114 0.11 16.96 4.34
CA PRO A 114 -1.27 17.32 3.98
C PRO A 114 -1.81 16.54 2.78
N GLU A 115 -0.94 16.13 1.85
CA GLU A 115 -1.30 15.37 0.65
C GLU A 115 -1.50 13.87 0.88
N MET A 116 -1.07 13.37 2.07
CA MET A 116 -1.21 11.97 2.42
C MET A 116 -2.69 11.63 2.58
N ARG A 117 -3.17 10.64 1.79
CA ARG A 117 -4.60 10.33 1.70
C ARG A 117 -4.91 8.85 1.90
N PHE A 118 -4.00 7.96 1.49
CA PHE A 118 -4.27 6.53 1.46
C PHE A 118 -3.33 5.78 2.40
N ILE A 119 -3.86 4.73 3.03
CA ILE A 119 -3.10 3.73 3.74
C ILE A 119 -3.45 2.37 3.13
N ILE A 120 -2.46 1.70 2.56
CA ILE A 120 -2.62 0.40 1.92
C ILE A 120 -1.73 -0.61 2.65
N SER A 121 -2.21 -1.82 2.88
CA SER A 121 -1.45 -2.82 3.62
C SER A 121 -1.53 -4.21 3.00
N ASN A 122 -0.47 -4.97 3.19
CA ASN A 122 -0.43 -6.42 3.05
C ASN A 122 0.64 -6.95 4.02
N THR A 123 0.25 -7.08 5.28
CA THR A 123 1.12 -7.42 6.41
C THR A 123 1.08 -8.90 6.77
N THR A 124 0.53 -9.74 5.91
CA THR A 124 0.15 -11.15 6.08
C THR A 124 -1.20 -11.32 6.80
N GLU A 125 -1.77 -12.53 6.71
CA GLU A 125 -3.05 -12.86 7.37
C GLU A 125 -3.02 -12.66 8.90
N ALA A 126 -1.85 -12.86 9.52
CA ALA A 126 -1.65 -12.63 10.95
C ALA A 126 -1.40 -11.15 11.31
N GLY A 127 -1.25 -10.27 10.31
CA GLY A 127 -0.88 -8.86 10.55
C GLY A 127 -2.03 -8.00 11.04
N ILE A 128 -3.28 -8.32 10.67
CA ILE A 128 -4.47 -7.63 11.20
C ILE A 128 -4.93 -8.36 12.46
N ALA A 129 -4.28 -8.06 13.58
CA ALA A 129 -4.60 -8.63 14.88
C ALA A 129 -4.46 -7.56 15.98
N PHE A 130 -5.35 -7.67 16.98
CA PHE A 130 -5.25 -6.89 18.19
C PHE A 130 -4.31 -7.58 19.18
N ASP A 131 -3.39 -6.80 19.76
CA ASP A 131 -2.44 -7.23 20.80
C ASP A 131 -2.51 -6.23 21.95
N ASP A 132 -3.11 -6.63 23.05
CA ASP A 132 -3.35 -5.81 24.24
C ASP A 132 -2.05 -5.48 25.01
N SER A 133 -0.94 -6.16 24.69
CA SER A 133 0.37 -5.86 25.25
C SER A 133 1.02 -4.61 24.66
N CYS A 134 0.59 -4.13 23.50
CA CYS A 134 1.07 -2.91 22.88
C CYS A 134 0.72 -1.68 23.71
N LYS A 135 1.72 -0.83 23.93
CA LYS A 135 1.54 0.43 24.66
C LYS A 135 1.42 1.60 23.69
N PHE A 136 0.63 2.59 24.06
CA PHE A 136 0.50 3.84 23.30
C PHE A 136 1.85 4.54 23.09
N THR A 137 2.76 4.40 24.04
CA THR A 137 4.09 5.02 24.07
C THR A 137 5.17 4.20 23.34
N ASP A 138 4.85 3.01 22.81
CA ASP A 138 5.80 2.22 22.02
C ASP A 138 6.22 3.00 20.77
N ALA A 139 7.47 2.83 20.34
CA ALA A 139 8.02 3.60 19.22
C ALA A 139 8.71 2.68 18.18
N PRO A 140 7.94 2.04 17.30
CA PRO A 140 6.48 2.02 17.14
C PRO A 140 5.80 0.92 17.98
N ALA A 141 4.46 0.91 18.03
CA ALA A 141 3.69 -0.24 18.51
C ALA A 141 4.07 -1.51 17.74
N ALA A 142 4.06 -2.68 18.39
CA ALA A 142 4.49 -3.93 17.78
C ALA A 142 3.55 -4.38 16.65
N SER A 143 2.23 -4.29 16.87
CA SER A 143 1.22 -4.68 15.88
C SER A 143 1.04 -3.63 14.77
N TYR A 144 0.59 -4.07 13.59
CA TYR A 144 0.23 -3.16 12.49
C TYR A 144 -0.95 -2.24 12.85
N PRO A 145 -2.10 -2.75 13.38
CA PRO A 145 -3.20 -1.87 13.75
C PRO A 145 -2.82 -0.88 14.86
N GLY A 146 -1.94 -1.26 15.79
CA GLY A 146 -1.42 -0.35 16.80
C GLY A 146 -0.60 0.81 16.20
N LYS A 147 0.35 0.50 15.28
CA LYS A 147 1.08 1.53 14.52
C LYS A 147 0.13 2.48 13.81
N LEU A 148 -0.94 1.93 13.26
CA LEU A 148 -1.93 2.67 12.50
C LEU A 148 -2.68 3.66 13.39
N VAL A 149 -3.11 3.23 14.58
CA VAL A 149 -3.80 4.11 15.53
C VAL A 149 -2.88 5.21 16.04
N GLN A 150 -1.59 4.90 16.34
CA GLN A 150 -0.60 5.92 16.69
C GLN A 150 -0.48 6.98 15.59
N LEU A 151 -0.35 6.55 14.33
CA LEU A 151 -0.22 7.43 13.16
C LEU A 151 -1.47 8.31 12.97
N LEU A 152 -2.66 7.71 13.03
CA LEU A 152 -3.94 8.40 12.84
C LEU A 152 -4.22 9.40 13.99
N PHE A 153 -3.89 9.03 15.23
CA PHE A 153 -4.03 9.94 16.36
C PHE A 153 -3.07 11.13 16.25
N HIS A 154 -1.82 10.89 15.84
CA HIS A 154 -0.87 11.96 15.56
C HIS A 154 -1.39 12.92 14.47
N ARG A 155 -1.95 12.36 13.39
CA ARG A 155 -2.56 13.16 12.32
C ARG A 155 -3.73 13.99 12.79
N TYR A 156 -4.64 13.39 13.58
CA TYR A 156 -5.76 14.10 14.20
C TYR A 156 -5.27 15.28 15.04
N LYS A 157 -4.26 15.07 15.88
CA LYS A 157 -3.67 16.13 16.72
C LYS A 157 -3.01 17.22 15.89
N PHE A 158 -2.21 16.84 14.88
CA PHE A 158 -1.46 17.78 14.06
C PHE A 158 -2.37 18.70 13.25
N PHE A 159 -3.46 18.17 12.71
CA PHE A 159 -4.44 18.92 11.92
C PHE A 159 -5.66 19.37 12.74
N GLU A 160 -5.60 19.31 14.07
CA GLU A 160 -6.66 19.79 14.98
C GLU A 160 -8.06 19.22 14.64
N GLY A 161 -8.11 17.96 14.21
CA GLY A 161 -9.36 17.27 13.85
C GLY A 161 -9.98 17.72 12.53
N ASP A 162 -9.23 18.36 11.63
CA ASP A 162 -9.71 18.77 10.31
C ASP A 162 -10.35 17.57 9.56
N PRO A 163 -11.67 17.65 9.24
CA PRO A 163 -12.39 16.58 8.55
C PRO A 163 -11.84 16.24 7.16
N THR A 164 -11.16 17.19 6.50
CA THR A 164 -10.57 16.97 5.17
C THR A 164 -9.27 16.17 5.23
N LYS A 165 -8.72 15.94 6.42
CA LYS A 165 -7.46 15.22 6.63
C LYS A 165 -7.65 13.75 7.02
N GLY A 166 -8.87 13.24 6.97
CA GLY A 166 -9.13 11.81 7.12
C GLY A 166 -8.44 10.97 6.04
N MET A 167 -8.24 9.69 6.34
CA MET A 167 -7.50 8.76 5.50
C MET A 167 -8.41 7.67 4.93
N ILE A 168 -8.08 7.17 3.73
CA ILE A 168 -8.71 6.01 3.11
C ILE A 168 -7.82 4.80 3.35
N LEU A 169 -8.34 3.78 4.03
CA LEU A 169 -7.63 2.57 4.41
C LEU A 169 -8.08 1.42 3.50
N MET A 170 -7.13 0.79 2.80
CA MET A 170 -7.38 -0.29 1.85
C MET A 170 -6.47 -1.49 2.18
N PRO A 171 -6.86 -2.36 3.12
CA PRO A 171 -6.12 -3.59 3.42
C PRO A 171 -6.20 -4.57 2.23
N CYS A 172 -5.08 -5.21 1.89
CA CYS A 172 -4.96 -6.23 0.84
C CYS A 172 -4.59 -7.60 1.41
N GLU A 173 -4.74 -7.80 2.70
CA GLU A 173 -4.54 -9.09 3.35
C GLU A 173 -5.61 -10.09 2.91
N LEU A 174 -5.23 -11.36 2.72
CA LEU A 174 -6.14 -12.44 2.31
C LEU A 174 -7.01 -12.91 3.48
N ILE A 175 -7.80 -12.00 4.02
CA ILE A 175 -8.75 -12.22 5.11
C ILE A 175 -10.14 -11.84 4.57
N PHE A 176 -11.13 -12.70 4.80
CA PHE A 176 -12.51 -12.37 4.45
C PHE A 176 -12.97 -11.11 5.16
N LEU A 177 -13.46 -10.11 4.41
CA LEU A 177 -13.84 -8.79 4.92
C LEU A 177 -12.73 -8.12 5.74
N ASN A 178 -11.51 -8.11 5.20
CA ASN A 178 -10.31 -7.59 5.84
C ASN A 178 -10.47 -6.17 6.43
N GLY A 179 -11.19 -5.30 5.75
CA GLY A 179 -11.48 -3.95 6.24
C GLY A 179 -12.33 -3.91 7.50
N HIS A 180 -13.30 -4.84 7.64
CA HIS A 180 -14.10 -4.94 8.85
C HIS A 180 -13.23 -5.37 10.04
N HIS A 181 -12.37 -6.38 9.85
CA HIS A 181 -11.42 -6.82 10.88
C HIS A 181 -10.43 -5.72 11.27
N LEU A 182 -9.92 -4.98 10.28
CA LEU A 182 -9.03 -3.85 10.55
C LEU A 182 -9.73 -2.76 11.37
N LYS A 183 -10.97 -2.42 10.99
CA LYS A 183 -11.80 -1.43 11.69
C LYS A 183 -12.05 -1.84 13.14
N GLU A 184 -12.36 -3.10 13.39
CA GLU A 184 -12.52 -3.66 14.74
C GLU A 184 -11.24 -3.54 15.58
N CYS A 185 -10.09 -3.93 15.03
CA CYS A 185 -8.79 -3.79 15.71
C CYS A 185 -8.48 -2.32 16.04
N ILE A 186 -8.75 -1.39 15.11
CA ILE A 186 -8.54 0.04 15.36
C ILE A 186 -9.40 0.52 16.53
N TYR A 187 -10.68 0.16 16.60
CA TYR A 187 -11.54 0.53 17.73
C TYR A 187 -11.08 -0.10 19.05
N GLN A 188 -10.58 -1.34 19.04
CA GLN A 188 -10.00 -1.98 20.22
C GLN A 188 -8.80 -1.19 20.74
N TYR A 189 -7.92 -0.69 19.87
CA TYR A 189 -6.80 0.17 20.28
C TYR A 189 -7.24 1.55 20.74
N ILE A 190 -8.25 2.17 20.12
CA ILE A 190 -8.82 3.44 20.58
C ILE A 190 -9.35 3.30 22.01
N GLU A 191 -10.04 2.20 22.32
CA GLU A 191 -10.55 1.93 23.67
C GLU A 191 -9.41 1.57 24.64
N LEU A 192 -8.44 0.75 24.23
CA LEU A 192 -7.29 0.38 25.07
C LEU A 192 -6.50 1.60 25.52
N TRP A 193 -6.28 2.55 24.60
CA TRP A 193 -5.46 3.74 24.82
C TRP A 193 -6.25 4.99 25.21
N LYS A 194 -7.51 4.83 25.60
CA LYS A 194 -8.38 5.93 26.03
C LYS A 194 -7.75 6.82 27.09
N GLY A 195 -7.11 6.22 28.08
CA GLY A 195 -6.43 6.95 29.16
C GLY A 195 -5.24 7.77 28.67
N ASP A 196 -4.46 7.22 27.72
CA ASP A 196 -3.31 7.90 27.12
C ASP A 196 -3.74 9.06 26.21
N MET A 197 -4.86 8.90 25.48
CA MET A 197 -5.44 9.95 24.64
C MET A 197 -6.07 11.09 25.44
N GLY A 198 -6.50 10.81 26.66
CA GLY A 198 -7.02 11.81 27.60
C GLY A 198 -8.23 12.58 27.04
N ALA A 199 -8.16 13.92 27.07
CA ALA A 199 -9.25 14.79 26.59
C ALA A 199 -9.52 14.69 25.08
N ASP A 200 -8.56 14.19 24.30
CA ASP A 200 -8.69 14.05 22.84
C ASP A 200 -9.41 12.76 22.40
N TYR A 201 -9.65 11.82 23.31
CA TYR A 201 -10.23 10.51 23.02
C TYR A 201 -11.55 10.58 22.25
N GLU A 202 -12.54 11.33 22.78
CA GLU A 202 -13.87 11.41 22.16
C GLU A 202 -13.78 12.08 20.78
N GLY A 203 -13.04 13.19 20.67
CA GLY A 203 -12.84 13.88 19.40
C GLY A 203 -12.12 13.06 18.37
N PHE A 204 -11.08 12.31 18.75
CA PHE A 204 -10.38 11.40 17.84
C PHE A 204 -11.27 10.25 17.39
N LYS A 205 -12.01 9.63 18.29
CA LYS A 205 -12.95 8.54 17.97
C LYS A 205 -14.02 9.01 16.99
N GLU A 206 -14.59 10.19 17.21
CA GLU A 206 -15.56 10.80 16.31
C GLU A 206 -14.95 11.14 14.94
N TRP A 207 -13.75 11.74 14.92
CA TRP A 207 -13.03 12.05 13.70
C TRP A 207 -12.70 10.79 12.89
N PHE A 208 -12.19 9.74 13.55
CA PHE A 208 -11.93 8.46 12.88
C PHE A 208 -13.23 7.86 12.28
N THR A 209 -14.30 7.85 13.05
CA THR A 209 -15.60 7.27 12.64
C THR A 209 -16.18 7.98 11.43
N ASN A 210 -16.11 9.33 11.39
CA ASN A 210 -16.81 10.13 10.40
C ASN A 210 -15.95 10.51 9.19
N HIS A 211 -14.62 10.58 9.35
CA HIS A 211 -13.73 11.16 8.35
C HIS A 211 -12.61 10.21 7.87
N CYS A 212 -12.41 9.05 8.53
CA CYS A 212 -11.60 7.97 7.98
C CYS A 212 -12.49 6.93 7.29
N TYR A 213 -12.00 6.39 6.19
CA TYR A 213 -12.77 5.53 5.28
C TYR A 213 -12.09 4.17 5.21
N VAL A 214 -12.65 3.18 5.91
CA VAL A 214 -12.08 1.82 5.92
C VAL A 214 -12.82 0.98 4.89
N CYS A 215 -12.13 0.66 3.79
CA CYS A 215 -12.60 -0.18 2.72
C CYS A 215 -12.31 -1.65 3.04
N ALA A 216 -13.15 -2.59 2.58
CA ALA A 216 -12.76 -3.99 2.47
C ALA A 216 -12.28 -4.26 1.05
N THR A 217 -11.27 -5.11 0.87
CA THR A 217 -10.74 -5.36 -0.46
C THR A 217 -10.45 -6.83 -0.73
N LEU A 218 -10.61 -7.21 -2.00
CA LEU A 218 -10.31 -8.50 -2.54
C LEU A 218 -9.30 -8.32 -3.66
N VAL A 219 -8.17 -9.00 -3.57
CA VAL A 219 -7.07 -8.89 -4.53
C VAL A 219 -6.79 -10.23 -5.19
N ASP A 220 -6.53 -10.21 -6.49
CA ASP A 220 -6.15 -11.39 -7.25
C ASP A 220 -5.07 -11.05 -8.28
N ARG A 221 -3.89 -11.59 -8.09
CA ARG A 221 -2.77 -11.63 -9.03
C ARG A 221 -1.77 -12.66 -8.56
N ILE A 222 -1.37 -13.57 -9.42
CA ILE A 222 -0.28 -14.50 -9.11
C ILE A 222 1.06 -13.76 -9.22
N VAL A 223 1.81 -13.74 -8.12
CA VAL A 223 3.12 -13.08 -8.01
C VAL A 223 4.15 -14.10 -7.50
N PRO A 224 4.82 -14.85 -8.41
CA PRO A 224 5.86 -15.81 -8.02
C PRO A 224 7.07 -15.15 -7.34
N GLY A 225 7.25 -13.84 -7.50
CA GLY A 225 8.31 -13.06 -6.85
C GLY A 225 9.56 -12.90 -7.70
N PHE A 226 10.74 -12.96 -7.06
CA PHE A 226 12.01 -12.73 -7.75
C PHE A 226 12.34 -13.86 -8.74
N PRO A 227 12.58 -13.57 -10.04
CA PRO A 227 12.74 -14.58 -11.11
C PRO A 227 14.17 -15.15 -11.14
N ARG A 228 14.54 -15.98 -10.19
CA ARG A 228 15.91 -16.52 -10.01
C ARG A 228 16.47 -17.16 -11.27
N ASP A 229 15.64 -17.91 -12.02
CA ASP A 229 16.07 -18.66 -13.18
C ASP A 229 16.28 -17.79 -14.42
N THR A 230 15.56 -16.67 -14.52
CA THR A 230 15.55 -15.81 -15.72
C THR A 230 16.12 -14.40 -15.45
N ILE A 231 16.60 -14.14 -14.24
CA ILE A 231 17.08 -12.79 -13.86
C ILE A 231 18.18 -12.25 -14.77
N LYS A 232 19.11 -13.10 -15.22
CA LYS A 232 20.20 -12.69 -16.10
C LYS A 232 19.68 -12.20 -17.47
N GLU A 233 18.69 -12.90 -18.02
CA GLU A 233 18.05 -12.52 -19.28
C GLU A 233 17.27 -11.21 -19.14
N ILE A 234 16.52 -11.06 -18.04
CA ILE A 234 15.76 -9.84 -17.73
C ILE A 234 16.71 -8.65 -17.60
N GLN A 235 17.78 -8.78 -16.82
CA GLN A 235 18.77 -7.71 -16.63
C GLN A 235 19.45 -7.31 -17.95
N GLN A 236 19.72 -8.26 -18.84
CA GLN A 236 20.24 -7.97 -20.17
C GLN A 236 19.24 -7.20 -21.03
N LYS A 237 17.96 -7.58 -21.00
CA LYS A 237 16.89 -6.89 -21.74
C LYS A 237 16.69 -5.46 -21.27
N VAL A 238 16.68 -5.23 -19.96
CA VAL A 238 16.51 -3.88 -19.38
C VAL A 238 17.80 -3.07 -19.36
N CYS A 239 18.96 -3.70 -19.60
CA CYS A 239 20.30 -3.09 -19.54
C CYS A 239 20.69 -2.56 -18.14
N TYR A 240 20.09 -3.07 -17.08
CA TYR A 240 20.38 -2.73 -15.70
C TYR A 240 20.61 -3.95 -14.82
N LYS A 241 21.47 -3.80 -13.80
CA LYS A 241 21.54 -4.72 -12.67
C LYS A 241 20.40 -4.34 -11.70
N ASP A 242 19.30 -5.04 -11.81
CA ASP A 242 18.13 -4.88 -10.96
C ASP A 242 18.00 -6.08 -10.02
N ASN A 243 18.16 -5.84 -8.71
CA ASN A 243 18.10 -6.88 -7.68
C ASN A 243 16.69 -7.00 -7.07
N LEU A 244 15.74 -6.18 -7.53
CA LEU A 244 14.38 -6.08 -7.02
C LEU A 244 13.31 -6.49 -8.04
N VAL A 245 13.70 -7.08 -9.16
CA VAL A 245 12.74 -7.55 -10.18
C VAL A 245 11.68 -8.43 -9.55
N VAL A 246 10.43 -8.17 -9.90
CA VAL A 246 9.28 -8.99 -9.50
C VAL A 246 8.62 -9.58 -10.74
N LYS A 247 8.45 -10.90 -10.75
CA LYS A 247 7.65 -11.60 -11.76
C LYS A 247 6.20 -11.66 -11.29
N ALA A 248 5.27 -11.36 -12.18
CA ALA A 248 3.83 -11.47 -11.93
C ALA A 248 3.10 -11.91 -13.21
N GLU A 249 1.89 -12.42 -13.06
CA GLU A 249 1.01 -12.63 -14.19
C GLU A 249 0.46 -11.32 -14.75
N SER A 250 0.02 -11.33 -16.01
CA SER A 250 -0.61 -10.15 -16.64
C SER A 250 -1.99 -9.85 -16.06
N PHE A 251 -2.74 -10.89 -15.67
CA PHE A 251 -4.03 -10.73 -15.02
C PHE A 251 -3.89 -10.03 -13.66
N HIS A 252 -4.84 -9.20 -13.34
CA HIS A 252 -5.00 -8.57 -12.02
C HIS A 252 -6.47 -8.23 -11.80
N LEU A 253 -6.91 -8.35 -10.57
CA LEU A 253 -8.24 -7.91 -10.15
C LEU A 253 -8.13 -7.31 -8.75
N TRP A 254 -8.67 -6.12 -8.58
CA TRP A 254 -8.86 -5.49 -7.27
C TRP A 254 -10.31 -5.09 -7.11
N VAL A 255 -11.03 -5.78 -6.25
CA VAL A 255 -12.38 -5.39 -5.85
C VAL A 255 -12.26 -4.59 -4.55
N ILE A 256 -12.80 -3.40 -4.53
CA ILE A 256 -12.77 -2.49 -3.38
C ILE A 256 -14.22 -2.21 -2.98
N GLU A 257 -14.64 -2.76 -1.84
CA GLU A 257 -15.87 -2.34 -1.18
C GLU A 257 -15.61 -1.00 -0.53
N LYS A 258 -16.33 0.02 -0.99
CA LYS A 258 -16.20 1.37 -0.45
C LYS A 258 -16.57 1.41 1.04
N ALA A 259 -16.00 2.34 1.79
CA ALA A 259 -16.37 2.54 3.18
C ALA A 259 -17.87 2.95 3.34
N GLU A 260 -18.46 2.64 4.48
CA GLU A 260 -19.88 2.92 4.76
C GLU A 260 -20.24 4.41 4.60
N ASN A 261 -19.33 5.29 4.98
CA ASN A 261 -19.47 6.75 4.97
C ASN A 261 -18.95 7.42 3.68
N MET A 262 -18.86 6.66 2.57
CA MET A 262 -18.40 7.13 1.25
C MET A 262 -19.30 6.52 0.16
N THR A 263 -19.46 7.21 -0.99
CA THR A 263 -20.11 6.64 -2.17
C THR A 263 -19.11 5.98 -3.11
N VAL A 264 -19.60 5.16 -4.04
CA VAL A 264 -18.77 4.57 -5.11
C VAL A 264 -18.13 5.66 -5.96
N GLU A 265 -18.87 6.69 -6.33
CA GLU A 265 -18.40 7.80 -7.15
C GLU A 265 -17.28 8.58 -6.43
N GLN A 266 -17.46 8.87 -5.14
CA GLN A 266 -16.43 9.53 -4.33
C GLN A 266 -15.14 8.71 -4.30
N MET A 267 -15.24 7.39 -4.07
CA MET A 267 -14.06 6.52 -4.07
C MET A 267 -13.41 6.44 -5.46
N GLN A 268 -14.20 6.45 -6.53
CA GLN A 268 -13.71 6.48 -7.91
C GLN A 268 -12.98 7.79 -8.27
N GLU A 269 -13.39 8.91 -7.68
CA GLU A 269 -12.70 10.20 -7.84
C GLU A 269 -11.37 10.22 -7.07
N GLU A 270 -11.36 9.70 -5.84
CA GLU A 270 -10.15 9.60 -5.01
C GLU A 270 -9.12 8.62 -5.62
N PHE A 271 -9.58 7.46 -6.12
CA PHE A 271 -8.73 6.40 -6.67
C PHE A 271 -9.16 6.01 -8.11
N PRO A 272 -8.75 6.78 -9.13
CA PRO A 272 -9.29 6.70 -10.49
C PRO A 272 -8.72 5.55 -11.33
N ALA A 273 -8.43 4.39 -10.76
CA ALA A 273 -7.85 3.23 -11.44
C ALA A 273 -8.71 2.72 -12.61
N HIS A 274 -10.04 2.83 -12.51
CA HIS A 274 -10.96 2.49 -13.60
C HIS A 274 -10.72 3.34 -14.86
N LYS A 275 -10.35 4.62 -14.71
CA LYS A 275 -10.00 5.52 -15.83
C LYS A 275 -8.68 5.14 -16.49
N ALA A 276 -7.81 4.41 -15.79
CA ALA A 276 -6.57 3.89 -16.34
C ALA A 276 -6.74 2.59 -17.13
N GLY A 277 -7.97 2.06 -17.23
CA GLY A 277 -8.27 0.80 -17.92
C GLY A 277 -7.75 -0.43 -17.16
N LEU A 278 -7.67 -0.33 -15.84
CA LEU A 278 -7.25 -1.40 -14.95
C LEU A 278 -8.46 -2.19 -14.43
N HIS A 279 -8.27 -3.46 -14.13
CA HIS A 279 -9.30 -4.31 -13.51
C HIS A 279 -9.39 -3.99 -12.00
N VAL A 280 -9.78 -2.75 -11.71
CA VAL A 280 -10.07 -2.27 -10.35
C VAL A 280 -11.54 -1.89 -10.30
N LEU A 281 -12.30 -2.65 -9.51
CA LEU A 281 -13.73 -2.49 -9.36
C LEU A 281 -14.04 -1.91 -7.99
N ILE A 282 -14.71 -0.77 -7.96
CA ILE A 282 -15.25 -0.19 -6.72
C ILE A 282 -16.73 -0.52 -6.63
N THR A 283 -17.16 -1.06 -5.50
CA THR A 283 -18.50 -1.62 -5.28
C THR A 283 -19.05 -1.27 -3.90
N ASP A 284 -20.38 -1.38 -3.74
CA ASP A 284 -21.03 -1.31 -2.43
C ASP A 284 -20.92 -2.60 -1.62
N ASN A 285 -20.57 -3.74 -2.26
CA ASN A 285 -20.49 -5.03 -1.61
C ASN A 285 -19.51 -5.95 -2.35
N GLU A 286 -18.45 -6.41 -1.69
CA GLU A 286 -17.47 -7.33 -2.29
C GLU A 286 -17.89 -8.81 -2.24
N LYS A 287 -18.84 -9.18 -1.38
CA LYS A 287 -19.23 -10.58 -1.15
C LYS A 287 -19.56 -11.38 -2.43
N PRO A 288 -20.26 -10.80 -3.45
CA PRO A 288 -20.52 -11.53 -4.69
C PRO A 288 -19.26 -11.94 -5.45
N TYR A 289 -18.13 -11.29 -5.22
CA TYR A 289 -16.88 -11.52 -5.94
C TYR A 289 -15.99 -12.58 -5.28
N HIS A 290 -16.28 -13.00 -4.05
CA HIS A 290 -15.49 -14.03 -3.35
C HIS A 290 -15.50 -15.39 -4.06
N CYS A 291 -16.56 -15.71 -4.79
CA CYS A 291 -16.61 -16.95 -5.56
C CYS A 291 -15.59 -16.98 -6.71
N LEU A 292 -15.12 -15.84 -7.19
CA LEU A 292 -14.11 -15.76 -8.26
C LEU A 292 -12.73 -16.25 -7.80
N LEU A 293 -12.40 -16.11 -6.51
CA LEU A 293 -11.12 -16.57 -5.94
C LEU A 293 -11.01 -18.09 -5.80
N TYR A 294 -12.15 -18.79 -5.72
CA TYR A 294 -12.18 -20.25 -5.54
C TYR A 294 -12.21 -21.03 -6.86
N THR A 295 -12.24 -20.33 -7.98
CA THR A 295 -12.37 -20.91 -9.33
C THR A 295 -11.18 -20.63 -10.26
N SER A 296 -10.18 -19.90 -9.77
CA SER A 296 -8.94 -19.58 -10.53
C SER A 296 -7.77 -20.48 -10.13
#